data_926b73ab2576386f9255e7b13e4bdb4a
#
_entry.id   926b73ab2576386f9255e7b13e4bdb4a
#
_cell.length_a   1.000
_cell.length_b   1.000
_cell.length_c   1.000
_cell.angle_alpha   90.00
_cell.angle_beta   90.00
_cell.angle_gamma   90.00
#
_symmetry.space_group_name_H-M   'P 1'
#
loop_
_entity.id
_entity.type
_entity.pdbx_description
1 polymer ?
#
loop_
_entity_poly.entity_id
_entity_poly.type
_entity_poly.pdbx_seq_one_letter_code
_entity_poly.pdbx_strand_id
1 'polypeptide(L)'
;FRAIKGEASSYLMQKELMELPKDLTVFNGRGGQEIVDNLIIGCKGIVPCLDGSDKFVKIFQFFKQKKLINAENEYRNMLPNIVFIMQSIDSLVCYGKRVCAFRMGVKNVYDRKPFLKPTDFGIKKSKNIAKSLGYF
;
A
#
# COMPACT_ATOMS: atom_id res chain seq x y z
N PHE A 1 -6.06 -15.53 19.20
CA PHE A 1 -5.72 -14.39 18.32
C PHE A 1 -6.86 -13.38 18.35
N ARG A 2 -6.53 -12.08 18.33
CA ARG A 2 -7.52 -10.98 18.26
C ARG A 2 -7.55 -10.30 16.89
N ALA A 3 -6.50 -10.46 16.11
CA ALA A 3 -6.39 -9.88 14.78
C ALA A 3 -5.57 -10.78 13.86
N ILE A 4 -5.89 -10.73 12.57
CA ILE A 4 -5.11 -11.38 11.51
C ILE A 4 -4.88 -10.40 10.35
N LYS A 5 -3.82 -10.65 9.59
CA LYS A 5 -3.53 -9.97 8.34
C LYS A 5 -3.71 -10.96 7.19
N GLY A 6 -4.62 -10.64 6.26
CA GLY A 6 -4.79 -11.35 5.00
C GLY A 6 -3.90 -10.77 3.89
N GLU A 7 -3.79 -11.51 2.80
CA GLU A 7 -3.05 -11.11 1.58
C GLU A 7 -3.84 -11.49 0.30
N ALA A 8 -5.16 -11.66 0.43
CA ALA A 8 -6.03 -12.02 -0.69
C ALA A 8 -6.54 -10.77 -1.44
N SER A 9 -7.01 -10.96 -2.68
CA SER A 9 -7.80 -9.94 -3.38
C SER A 9 -9.11 -9.66 -2.64
N SER A 10 -9.71 -8.50 -2.84
CA SER A 10 -10.91 -8.08 -2.10
C SER A 10 -12.05 -9.08 -2.19
N TYR A 11 -12.29 -9.65 -3.38
CA TYR A 11 -13.37 -10.64 -3.56
C TYR A 11 -13.10 -11.99 -2.86
N LEU A 12 -11.83 -12.41 -2.73
CA LEU A 12 -11.47 -13.60 -1.95
C LEU A 12 -11.52 -13.29 -0.46
N MET A 13 -11.03 -12.12 -0.06
CA MET A 13 -11.10 -11.64 1.31
C MET A 13 -12.54 -11.56 1.82
N GLN A 14 -13.49 -11.17 0.96
CA GLN A 14 -14.90 -11.18 1.30
C GLN A 14 -15.40 -12.57 1.70
N LYS A 15 -15.00 -13.63 0.96
CA LYS A 15 -15.34 -15.01 1.32
C LYS A 15 -14.75 -15.42 2.66
N GLU A 16 -13.47 -15.13 2.86
CA GLU A 16 -12.77 -15.40 4.13
C GLU A 16 -13.46 -14.71 5.32
N LEU A 17 -13.86 -13.44 5.16
CA LEU A 17 -14.58 -12.70 6.20
C LEU A 17 -15.93 -13.31 6.59
N MET A 18 -16.58 -14.03 5.69
CA MET A 18 -17.85 -14.72 5.98
C MET A 18 -17.64 -15.95 6.85
N GLU A 19 -16.48 -16.60 6.77
CA GLU A 19 -16.14 -17.83 7.47
C GLU A 19 -15.43 -17.60 8.81
N LEU A 20 -14.81 -16.42 8.99
CA LEU A 20 -14.06 -16.07 10.19
C LEU A 20 -14.98 -15.68 11.36
N PRO A 21 -14.53 -15.91 12.61
CA PRO A 21 -15.23 -15.42 13.80
C PRO A 21 -15.50 -13.92 13.74
N LYS A 22 -16.71 -13.49 14.11
CA LYS A 22 -17.16 -12.09 13.99
C LYS A 22 -16.43 -11.10 14.90
N ASP A 23 -15.84 -11.58 15.97
CA ASP A 23 -15.02 -10.81 16.92
C ASP A 23 -13.56 -10.67 16.48
N LEU A 24 -13.15 -11.37 15.42
CA LEU A 24 -11.81 -11.29 14.88
C LEU A 24 -11.62 -10.01 14.04
N THR A 25 -10.60 -9.24 14.37
CA THR A 25 -10.21 -8.08 13.58
C THR A 25 -9.39 -8.50 12.37
N VAL A 26 -9.86 -8.17 11.17
CA VAL A 26 -9.18 -8.54 9.93
C VAL A 26 -8.60 -7.29 9.25
N PHE A 27 -7.30 -7.33 8.96
CA PHE A 27 -6.59 -6.38 8.11
C PHE A 27 -6.20 -7.08 6.81
N ASN A 28 -6.22 -6.37 5.67
CA ASN A 28 -5.61 -6.89 4.46
C ASN A 28 -4.27 -6.21 4.19
N GLY A 29 -3.41 -6.83 3.42
CA GLY A 29 -2.08 -6.33 3.06
C GLY A 29 -1.98 -5.89 1.60
N ARG A 30 -1.21 -6.62 0.80
CA ARG A 30 -1.00 -6.40 -0.64
C ARG A 30 -0.53 -4.99 -1.00
N GLY A 31 0.30 -4.37 -0.12
CA GLY A 31 0.89 -3.06 -0.41
C GLY A 31 -0.11 -1.91 -0.56
N GLY A 32 -1.36 -2.10 -0.11
CA GLY A 32 -2.42 -1.10 -0.25
C GLY A 32 -3.27 -1.24 -1.51
N GLN A 33 -3.04 -2.29 -2.31
CA GLN A 33 -3.96 -2.62 -3.41
C GLN A 33 -5.38 -2.78 -2.85
N GLU A 34 -6.36 -2.28 -3.58
CA GLU A 34 -7.78 -2.44 -3.27
C GLU A 34 -8.17 -1.95 -1.85
N ILE A 35 -7.48 -0.91 -1.31
CA ILE A 35 -7.75 -0.43 0.05
C ILE A 35 -9.22 -0.06 0.25
N VAL A 36 -9.83 0.66 -0.69
CA VAL A 36 -11.22 1.13 -0.56
C VAL A 36 -12.17 -0.07 -0.57
N ASP A 37 -11.96 -1.02 -1.48
CA ASP A 37 -12.77 -2.24 -1.58
C ASP A 37 -12.66 -3.09 -0.32
N ASN A 38 -11.43 -3.27 0.20
CA ASN A 38 -11.19 -4.00 1.45
C ASN A 38 -11.94 -3.38 2.64
N LEU A 39 -12.00 -2.07 2.73
CA LEU A 39 -12.76 -1.37 3.77
C LEU A 39 -14.27 -1.54 3.58
N ILE A 40 -14.76 -1.50 2.35
CA ILE A 40 -16.18 -1.70 2.01
C ILE A 40 -16.65 -3.10 2.41
N ILE A 41 -15.87 -4.14 2.13
CA ILE A 41 -16.24 -5.53 2.45
C ILE A 41 -16.11 -5.87 3.95
N GLY A 42 -15.54 -4.99 4.76
CA GLY A 42 -15.52 -5.12 6.22
C GLY A 42 -14.18 -5.34 6.88
N CYS A 43 -13.06 -5.30 6.13
CA CYS A 43 -11.73 -5.21 6.74
C CYS A 43 -11.65 -3.96 7.64
N LYS A 44 -11.02 -4.09 8.79
CA LYS A 44 -10.91 -2.99 9.77
C LYS A 44 -9.76 -2.02 9.46
N GLY A 45 -8.98 -2.35 8.45
CA GLY A 45 -7.86 -1.54 7.96
C GLY A 45 -7.01 -2.32 6.99
N ILE A 46 -5.88 -1.75 6.64
CA ILE A 46 -4.87 -2.42 5.83
C ILE A 46 -3.49 -2.31 6.47
N VAL A 47 -2.58 -3.19 6.08
CA VAL A 47 -1.14 -3.08 6.35
C VAL A 47 -0.46 -2.67 5.04
N PRO A 48 -0.29 -1.36 4.80
CA PRO A 48 0.24 -0.84 3.54
C PRO A 48 1.77 -0.86 3.52
N CYS A 49 2.32 -0.48 2.37
CA CYS A 49 3.74 -0.17 2.25
C CYS A 49 4.05 1.22 2.81
N LEU A 50 5.27 1.42 3.28
CA LEU A 50 5.70 2.68 3.90
C LEU A 50 5.77 3.85 2.91
N ASP A 51 6.00 3.56 1.63
CA ASP A 51 6.17 4.57 0.57
C ASP A 51 5.01 5.56 0.44
N GLY A 52 3.80 5.14 0.82
CA GLY A 52 2.58 5.94 0.75
C GLY A 52 1.76 5.96 2.04
N SER A 53 2.35 5.65 3.19
CA SER A 53 1.61 5.44 4.46
C SER A 53 0.71 6.62 4.85
N ASP A 54 1.15 7.86 4.68
CA ASP A 54 0.37 9.08 4.92
C ASP A 54 -0.87 9.18 4.00
N LYS A 55 -0.73 8.77 2.75
CA LYS A 55 -1.84 8.75 1.78
C LYS A 55 -2.86 7.67 2.14
N PHE A 56 -2.38 6.48 2.52
CA PHE A 56 -3.26 5.41 2.98
C PHE A 56 -4.00 5.77 4.26
N VAL A 57 -3.35 6.46 5.20
CA VAL A 57 -4.03 7.02 6.39
C VAL A 57 -5.13 8.00 5.98
N LYS A 58 -4.85 8.88 5.02
CA LYS A 58 -5.84 9.84 4.51
C LYS A 58 -7.04 9.15 3.86
N ILE A 59 -6.82 8.12 3.04
CA ILE A 59 -7.88 7.28 2.46
C ILE A 59 -8.75 6.68 3.57
N PHE A 60 -8.11 6.06 4.56
CA PHE A 60 -8.81 5.48 5.71
C PHE A 60 -9.65 6.52 6.47
N GLN A 61 -9.10 7.72 6.72
CA GLN A 61 -9.82 8.81 7.37
C GLN A 61 -11.05 9.25 6.57
N PHE A 62 -10.93 9.41 5.25
CA PHE A 62 -12.08 9.72 4.40
C PHE A 62 -13.15 8.64 4.48
N PHE A 63 -12.75 7.37 4.42
CA PHE A 63 -13.67 6.25 4.56
C PHE A 63 -14.41 6.28 5.91
N LYS A 64 -13.70 6.48 7.02
CA LYS A 64 -14.29 6.62 8.36
C LYS A 64 -15.26 7.80 8.46
N GLN A 65 -15.03 8.88 7.73
CA GLN A 65 -15.92 10.04 7.64
C GLN A 65 -17.07 9.83 6.64
N LYS A 66 -17.23 8.66 6.06
CA LYS A 66 -18.24 8.34 5.01
C LYS A 66 -18.09 9.19 3.73
N LYS A 67 -16.91 9.74 3.48
CA LYS A 67 -16.54 10.51 2.28
C LYS A 67 -15.94 9.57 1.23
N LEU A 68 -16.74 8.62 0.72
CA LEU A 68 -16.26 7.55 -0.15
C LEU A 68 -15.61 8.09 -1.43
N ILE A 69 -16.24 9.08 -2.09
CA ILE A 69 -15.68 9.69 -3.32
C ILE A 69 -14.28 10.28 -3.06
N ASN A 70 -14.07 10.90 -1.90
CA ASN A 70 -12.76 11.44 -1.53
C ASN A 70 -11.73 10.31 -1.31
N ALA A 71 -12.15 9.23 -0.67
CA ALA A 71 -11.29 8.05 -0.48
C ALA A 71 -10.87 7.44 -1.82
N GLU A 72 -11.81 7.26 -2.74
CA GLU A 72 -11.55 6.74 -4.10
C GLU A 72 -10.64 7.66 -4.91
N ASN A 73 -10.84 8.97 -4.84
CA ASN A 73 -10.00 9.93 -5.57
C ASN A 73 -8.55 9.90 -5.04
N GLU A 74 -8.35 9.85 -3.72
CA GLU A 74 -7.00 9.72 -3.14
C GLU A 74 -6.37 8.37 -3.53
N TYR A 75 -7.15 7.29 -3.54
CA TYR A 75 -6.70 5.98 -4.00
C TYR A 75 -6.28 5.99 -5.47
N ARG A 76 -7.06 6.62 -6.36
CA ARG A 76 -6.69 6.77 -7.79
C ARG A 76 -5.36 7.49 -7.97
N ASN A 77 -5.07 8.49 -7.14
CA ASN A 77 -3.79 9.19 -7.15
C ASN A 77 -2.62 8.28 -6.74
N MET A 78 -2.88 7.27 -5.91
CA MET A 78 -1.88 6.30 -5.47
C MET A 78 -1.65 5.15 -6.47
N LEU A 79 -2.61 4.84 -7.35
CA LEU A 79 -2.56 3.68 -8.24
C LEU A 79 -1.27 3.60 -9.07
N PRO A 80 -0.74 4.68 -9.69
CA PRO A 80 0.50 4.58 -10.47
C PRO A 80 1.71 4.13 -9.64
N ASN A 81 1.76 4.53 -8.35
CA ASN A 81 2.78 4.05 -7.43
C ASN A 81 2.57 2.57 -7.09
N ILE A 82 1.37 2.22 -6.66
CA ILE A 82 1.01 0.84 -6.28
C ILE A 82 1.31 -0.12 -7.43
N VAL A 83 0.87 0.20 -8.66
CA VAL A 83 1.12 -0.63 -9.85
C VAL A 83 2.61 -0.78 -10.12
N PHE A 84 3.40 0.29 -9.97
CA PHE A 84 4.83 0.24 -10.23
C PHE A 84 5.59 -0.63 -9.23
N ILE A 85 5.28 -0.50 -7.93
CA ILE A 85 6.03 -1.21 -6.88
C ILE A 85 5.53 -2.64 -6.63
N MET A 86 4.25 -2.93 -6.88
CA MET A 86 3.61 -4.22 -6.54
C MET A 86 3.65 -5.25 -7.67
N GLN A 87 4.64 -5.16 -8.58
CA GLN A 87 4.84 -6.18 -9.62
C GLN A 87 5.32 -7.52 -9.05
N SER A 88 6.09 -7.46 -7.95
CA SER A 88 6.58 -8.61 -7.18
C SER A 88 7.04 -8.15 -5.80
N ILE A 89 7.30 -9.08 -4.90
CA ILE A 89 7.94 -8.79 -3.60
C ILE A 89 9.31 -8.14 -3.80
N ASP A 90 10.09 -8.62 -4.76
CA ASP A 90 11.41 -8.04 -5.07
C ASP A 90 11.29 -6.60 -5.58
N SER A 91 10.29 -6.33 -6.41
CA SER A 91 9.99 -4.98 -6.89
C SER A 91 9.59 -4.05 -5.74
N LEU A 92 8.72 -4.52 -4.84
CA LEU A 92 8.31 -3.78 -3.65
C LEU A 92 9.52 -3.44 -2.76
N VAL A 93 10.36 -4.44 -2.45
CA VAL A 93 11.56 -4.24 -1.63
C VAL A 93 12.55 -3.31 -2.32
N CYS A 94 12.74 -3.43 -3.63
CA CYS A 94 13.67 -2.62 -4.39
C CYS A 94 13.19 -1.18 -4.57
N TYR A 95 12.02 -1.00 -5.16
CA TYR A 95 11.53 0.32 -5.60
C TYR A 95 10.64 1.01 -4.57
N GLY A 96 9.79 0.30 -3.84
CA GLY A 96 9.01 0.87 -2.74
C GLY A 96 9.89 1.44 -1.64
N LYS A 97 10.96 0.73 -1.27
CA LYS A 97 11.98 1.24 -0.34
C LYS A 97 12.61 2.55 -0.86
N ARG A 98 12.88 2.64 -2.16
CA ARG A 98 13.47 3.86 -2.76
C ARG A 98 12.49 5.02 -2.79
N VAL A 99 11.22 4.77 -3.13
CA VAL A 99 10.18 5.82 -3.03
C VAL A 99 10.11 6.37 -1.61
N CYS A 100 10.05 5.49 -0.61
CA CYS A 100 10.02 5.89 0.80
C CYS A 100 11.28 6.71 1.17
N ALA A 101 12.47 6.20 0.86
CA ALA A 101 13.74 6.87 1.14
C ALA A 101 13.82 8.26 0.53
N PHE A 102 13.42 8.40 -0.74
CA PHE A 102 13.45 9.71 -1.42
C PHE A 102 12.43 10.70 -0.84
N ARG A 103 11.26 10.23 -0.39
CA ARG A 103 10.28 11.05 0.34
C ARG A 103 10.81 11.53 1.70
N MET A 104 11.68 10.74 2.33
CA MET A 104 12.36 11.09 3.58
C MET A 104 13.64 11.91 3.37
N GLY A 105 13.98 12.27 2.14
CA GLY A 105 15.22 12.99 1.83
C GLY A 105 16.49 12.13 1.89
N VAL A 106 16.36 10.80 2.03
CA VAL A 106 17.50 9.86 2.06
C VAL A 106 18.03 9.65 0.65
N LYS A 107 19.27 10.02 0.42
CA LYS A 107 19.91 9.98 -0.91
C LYS A 107 20.46 8.59 -1.27
N ASN A 108 21.02 7.88 -0.30
CA ASN A 108 21.69 6.60 -0.52
C ASN A 108 20.82 5.46 0.00
N VAL A 109 20.49 4.53 -0.89
CA VAL A 109 19.69 3.35 -0.56
C VAL A 109 20.52 2.10 -0.83
N TYR A 110 20.68 1.29 0.20
CA TYR A 110 21.46 0.06 0.14
C TYR A 110 20.52 -1.16 0.05
N ASP A 111 20.95 -2.15 -0.74
CA ASP A 111 20.22 -3.40 -0.92
C ASP A 111 21.02 -4.56 -0.31
N ARG A 112 20.34 -5.36 0.53
CA ARG A 112 20.90 -6.58 1.11
C ARG A 112 20.60 -7.78 0.22
N LYS A 113 21.60 -8.60 -0.07
CA LYS A 113 21.43 -9.85 -0.85
C LYS A 113 20.53 -10.86 -0.13
N PRO A 114 19.72 -11.67 -0.85
CA PRO A 114 19.46 -11.54 -2.29
C PRO A 114 18.58 -10.32 -2.61
N PHE A 115 18.81 -9.65 -3.74
CA PHE A 115 18.04 -8.45 -4.11
C PHE A 115 17.85 -8.32 -5.62
N LEU A 116 16.77 -7.69 -6.03
CA LEU A 116 16.58 -7.23 -7.39
C LEU A 116 17.51 -6.03 -7.65
N LYS A 117 18.44 -6.17 -8.62
CA LYS A 117 19.31 -5.06 -9.01
C LYS A 117 18.45 -3.94 -9.64
N PRO A 118 18.45 -2.74 -9.08
CA PRO A 118 17.66 -1.65 -9.63
C PRO A 118 18.20 -1.20 -10.99
N THR A 119 17.29 -0.83 -11.90
CA THR A 119 17.62 -0.20 -13.18
C THR A 119 17.63 1.31 -13.04
N ASP A 120 18.33 2.01 -13.94
CA ASP A 120 18.33 3.49 -13.98
C ASP A 120 16.92 4.04 -14.20
N PHE A 121 16.13 3.39 -15.06
CA PHE A 121 14.73 3.73 -15.27
C PHE A 121 13.93 3.60 -13.96
N GLY A 122 14.06 2.47 -13.24
CA GLY A 122 13.35 2.22 -12.00
C GLY A 122 13.72 3.22 -10.90
N ILE A 123 14.99 3.59 -10.78
CA ILE A 123 15.46 4.63 -9.86
C ILE A 123 14.85 5.98 -10.22
N LYS A 124 14.89 6.37 -11.50
CA LYS A 124 14.28 7.63 -11.99
C LYS A 124 12.78 7.65 -11.74
N LYS A 125 12.09 6.54 -12.02
CA LYS A 125 10.65 6.40 -11.76
C LYS A 125 10.31 6.53 -10.27
N SER A 126 11.09 5.89 -9.39
CA SER A 126 10.93 6.02 -7.93
C SER A 126 11.09 7.46 -7.44
N LYS A 127 12.07 8.21 -7.98
CA LYS A 127 12.24 9.65 -7.69
C LYS A 127 11.03 10.47 -8.13
N ASN A 128 10.52 10.22 -9.33
CA ASN A 128 9.35 10.93 -9.85
C ASN A 128 8.10 10.66 -9.00
N ILE A 129 7.88 9.41 -8.60
CA ILE A 129 6.79 9.02 -7.70
C ILE A 129 6.95 9.72 -6.35
N ALA A 130 8.14 9.66 -5.74
CA ALA A 130 8.42 10.33 -4.47
C ALA A 130 8.10 11.83 -4.54
N LYS A 131 8.50 12.49 -5.65
CA LYS A 131 8.20 13.91 -5.89
C LYS A 131 6.69 14.17 -6.01
N SER A 132 5.95 13.31 -6.72
CA SER A 132 4.49 13.48 -6.88
C SER A 132 3.72 13.24 -5.58
N LEU A 133 4.18 12.33 -4.73
CA LEU A 133 3.58 12.06 -3.41
C LEU A 133 3.94 13.12 -2.36
N GLY A 134 5.01 13.88 -2.57
CA GLY A 134 5.53 14.86 -1.64
C GLY A 134 6.42 14.24 -0.55
N TYR A 135 7.04 15.10 0.27
CA TYR A 135 7.80 14.66 1.45
C TYR A 135 6.84 14.20 2.56
N PHE A 136 7.37 13.37 3.47
CA PHE A 136 6.66 13.02 4.71
C PHE A 136 6.57 14.21 5.65
#